data_6b528611ad9698b1c327ac63fea3ca50
#
_entry.id   6b528611ad9698b1c327ac63fea3ca50
#
_cell.length_a   1.000
_cell.length_b   1.000
_cell.length_c   1.000
_cell.angle_alpha   90.00
_cell.angle_beta   90.00
_cell.angle_gamma   90.00
#
_symmetry.space_group_name_H-M   'P 1'
#
loop_
_entity.id
_entity.type
_entity.pdbx_description
1 polymer ?
#
loop_
_entity_poly.entity_id
_entity_poly.type
_entity_poly.pdbx_seq_one_letter_code
_entity_poly.pdbx_strand_id
1 'polypeptide(L)'
;MIERMALNTEGKDYVVGDLHGEYDRLMSALEALEFNTVVDRLFAVGDLIDRGPSSMQCLALMDNPWFFSVRGNHEAMAVNALKGRMWNNWQENGGRWVLKENPPDVSRVLNQAWQAMPLAYEIEVSGGRRVGIVHANPPARWSELDDMTEEVETRLLWSRRRHKTGDTTPVEGIDAVIVGHTVVGSPMMLGNVRYIDTGAYHTRRLTVEPLDQVLACL
;
A
#
# COMPACT_ATOMS: atom_id res chain seq x y z
N MET A 1 7.36 9.19 7.38
CA MET A 1 8.60 9.48 6.66
C MET A 1 8.40 9.07 5.21
N ILE A 2 8.87 9.87 4.26
CA ILE A 2 8.85 9.53 2.81
C ILE A 2 10.16 8.84 2.44
N GLU A 3 10.09 7.82 1.59
CA GLU A 3 11.27 7.15 1.02
C GLU A 3 11.32 7.39 -0.49
N ARG A 4 12.49 7.74 -1.01
CA ARG A 4 12.71 8.08 -2.42
C ARG A 4 13.49 6.96 -3.11
N MET A 5 12.93 6.46 -4.20
CA MET A 5 13.48 5.34 -4.96
C MET A 5 13.94 5.82 -6.33
N ALA A 6 15.20 5.54 -6.66
CA ALA A 6 15.73 5.82 -7.99
C ALA A 6 15.06 4.94 -9.06
N LEU A 7 15.13 5.40 -10.31
CA LEU A 7 14.68 4.65 -11.49
C LEU A 7 15.23 3.21 -11.48
N ASN A 8 14.36 2.24 -11.69
CA ASN A 8 14.77 0.86 -11.94
C ASN A 8 15.25 0.74 -13.39
N THR A 9 16.53 0.56 -13.59
CA THR A 9 17.16 0.43 -14.92
C THR A 9 17.30 -1.01 -15.39
N GLU A 10 17.10 -1.98 -14.49
CA GLU A 10 17.34 -3.41 -14.76
C GLU A 10 16.04 -4.19 -15.02
N GLY A 11 14.93 -3.76 -14.41
CA GLY A 11 13.65 -4.42 -14.47
C GLY A 11 12.49 -3.44 -14.56
N LYS A 12 11.32 -3.92 -14.15
CA LYS A 12 10.08 -3.15 -14.11
C LYS A 12 9.64 -2.89 -12.67
N ASP A 13 8.97 -1.78 -12.47
CA ASP A 13 8.27 -1.49 -11.22
C ASP A 13 6.79 -1.78 -11.38
N TYR A 14 6.24 -2.48 -10.41
CA TYR A 14 4.83 -2.81 -10.32
C TYR A 14 4.23 -2.24 -9.04
N VAL A 15 2.94 -2.02 -9.06
CA VAL A 15 2.17 -1.63 -7.88
C VAL A 15 1.03 -2.61 -7.65
N VAL A 16 0.71 -2.89 -6.38
CA VAL A 16 -0.39 -3.77 -5.99
C VAL A 16 -1.31 -3.10 -4.98
N GLY A 17 -2.62 -3.31 -5.13
CA GLY A 17 -3.65 -2.88 -4.20
C GLY A 17 -3.59 -3.57 -2.84
N ASP A 18 -4.53 -3.25 -1.95
CA ASP A 18 -4.64 -3.82 -0.61
C ASP A 18 -4.65 -5.36 -0.68
N LEU A 19 -3.73 -6.00 0.04
CA LEU A 19 -3.60 -7.46 0.03
C LEU A 19 -4.56 -8.15 0.99
N HIS A 20 -4.72 -7.62 2.18
CA HIS A 20 -5.58 -8.20 3.19
C HIS A 20 -5.44 -9.72 3.35
N GLY A 21 -4.20 -10.21 3.48
CA GLY A 21 -3.92 -11.63 3.67
C GLY A 21 -4.12 -12.51 2.42
N GLU A 22 -4.30 -11.96 1.24
CA GLU A 22 -4.50 -12.69 -0.02
C GLU A 22 -3.14 -13.07 -0.69
N TYR A 23 -2.23 -13.67 0.09
CA TYR A 23 -0.88 -14.03 -0.34
C TYR A 23 -0.86 -14.90 -1.61
N ASP A 24 -1.63 -16.00 -1.63
CA ASP A 24 -1.65 -16.93 -2.78
C ASP A 24 -2.15 -16.25 -4.06
N ARG A 25 -3.07 -15.29 -3.92
CA ARG A 25 -3.57 -14.49 -5.04
C ARG A 25 -2.49 -13.58 -5.60
N LEU A 26 -1.70 -12.97 -4.71
CA LEU A 26 -0.55 -12.17 -5.13
C LEU A 26 0.45 -13.04 -5.90
N MET A 27 0.84 -14.18 -5.33
CA MET A 27 1.83 -15.06 -5.98
C MET A 27 1.36 -15.53 -7.35
N SER A 28 0.07 -15.89 -7.49
CA SER A 28 -0.51 -16.25 -8.79
C SER A 28 -0.51 -15.09 -9.79
N ALA A 29 -0.75 -13.86 -9.33
CA ALA A 29 -0.69 -12.68 -10.18
C ALA A 29 0.74 -12.37 -10.65
N LEU A 30 1.73 -12.52 -9.77
CA LEU A 30 3.14 -12.32 -10.12
C LEU A 30 3.63 -13.38 -11.11
N GLU A 31 3.22 -14.64 -10.94
CA GLU A 31 3.50 -15.71 -11.90
C GLU A 31 2.92 -15.40 -13.29
N ALA A 32 1.65 -14.96 -13.35
CA ALA A 32 0.99 -14.60 -14.60
C ALA A 32 1.64 -13.37 -15.30
N LEU A 33 2.30 -12.50 -14.56
CA LEU A 33 3.05 -11.35 -15.07
C LEU A 33 4.49 -11.70 -15.45
N GLU A 34 4.93 -12.94 -15.23
CA GLU A 34 6.33 -13.36 -15.39
C GLU A 34 7.28 -12.47 -14.57
N PHE A 35 6.85 -12.07 -13.34
CA PHE A 35 7.61 -11.18 -12.46
C PHE A 35 8.97 -11.78 -12.10
N ASN A 36 10.03 -11.02 -12.33
CA ASN A 36 11.40 -11.46 -12.05
C ASN A 36 11.90 -10.84 -10.72
N THR A 37 11.92 -11.64 -9.66
CA THR A 37 12.34 -11.21 -8.31
C THR A 37 13.78 -10.72 -8.19
N VAL A 38 14.61 -10.87 -9.24
CA VAL A 38 16.00 -10.40 -9.25
C VAL A 38 16.10 -8.94 -9.68
N VAL A 39 15.25 -8.50 -10.60
CA VAL A 39 15.36 -7.17 -11.23
C VAL A 39 14.09 -6.34 -11.10
N ASP A 40 12.90 -6.96 -10.98
CA ASP A 40 11.64 -6.24 -10.83
C ASP A 40 11.38 -5.84 -9.37
N ARG A 41 10.62 -4.75 -9.17
CA ARG A 41 10.20 -4.28 -7.85
C ARG A 41 8.68 -4.22 -7.78
N LEU A 42 8.12 -4.63 -6.64
CA LEU A 42 6.69 -4.56 -6.36
C LEU A 42 6.43 -3.64 -5.16
N PHE A 43 5.57 -2.65 -5.35
CA PHE A 43 5.17 -1.69 -4.33
C PHE A 43 3.70 -1.91 -3.95
N ALA A 44 3.44 -2.24 -2.69
CA ALA A 44 2.09 -2.36 -2.16
C ALA A 44 1.62 -1.04 -1.54
N VAL A 45 0.33 -0.77 -1.68
CA VAL A 45 -0.30 0.44 -1.12
C VAL A 45 -0.67 0.32 0.36
N GLY A 46 -0.12 -0.66 1.08
CA GLY A 46 -0.45 -0.96 2.48
C GLY A 46 -1.56 -2.00 2.64
N ASP A 47 -2.06 -2.14 3.86
CA ASP A 47 -3.08 -3.12 4.24
C ASP A 47 -2.74 -4.54 3.79
N LEU A 48 -1.56 -5.00 4.19
CA LEU A 48 -1.08 -6.36 3.91
C LEU A 48 -1.85 -7.41 4.71
N ILE A 49 -2.31 -7.04 5.91
CA ILE A 49 -2.90 -7.92 6.92
C ILE A 49 -4.41 -7.79 7.02
N ASP A 50 -4.97 -8.67 7.86
CA ASP A 50 -6.38 -8.73 8.26
C ASP A 50 -7.31 -9.28 7.18
N ARG A 51 -8.49 -9.75 7.61
CA ARG A 51 -9.59 -10.26 6.78
C ARG A 51 -9.29 -11.59 6.08
N GLY A 52 -8.24 -11.67 5.26
CA GLY A 52 -7.87 -12.86 4.51
C GLY A 52 -7.05 -13.87 5.33
N PRO A 53 -6.73 -15.03 4.73
CA PRO A 53 -6.20 -16.17 5.47
C PRO A 53 -4.71 -16.09 5.82
N SER A 54 -3.91 -15.26 5.13
CA SER A 54 -2.45 -15.38 5.11
C SER A 54 -1.73 -14.11 5.54
N SER A 55 -2.21 -13.45 6.62
CA SER A 55 -1.64 -12.18 7.11
C SER A 55 -0.15 -12.29 7.46
N MET A 56 0.27 -13.40 8.09
CA MET A 56 1.69 -13.61 8.43
C MET A 56 2.57 -13.74 7.20
N GLN A 57 2.11 -14.44 6.16
CA GLN A 57 2.85 -14.58 4.90
C GLN A 57 2.94 -13.23 4.16
N CYS A 58 1.87 -12.42 4.19
CA CYS A 58 1.90 -11.09 3.60
C CYS A 58 2.88 -10.16 4.32
N LEU A 59 2.96 -10.21 5.67
CA LEU A 59 3.97 -9.46 6.43
C LEU A 59 5.40 -9.93 6.08
N ALA A 60 5.61 -11.24 5.93
CA ALA A 60 6.91 -11.80 5.61
C ALA A 60 7.42 -11.43 4.20
N LEU A 61 6.54 -10.92 3.31
CA LEU A 61 6.97 -10.35 2.03
C LEU A 61 7.97 -9.20 2.22
N MET A 62 7.86 -8.44 3.33
CA MET A 62 8.77 -7.33 3.65
C MET A 62 10.23 -7.76 3.87
N ASP A 63 10.51 -9.05 4.03
CA ASP A 63 11.87 -9.59 4.13
C ASP A 63 12.52 -9.77 2.73
N ASN A 64 11.76 -9.60 1.64
CA ASN A 64 12.25 -9.76 0.27
C ASN A 64 12.76 -8.42 -0.29
N PRO A 65 13.91 -8.40 -0.97
CA PRO A 65 14.49 -7.16 -1.51
C PRO A 65 13.72 -6.56 -2.69
N TRP A 66 12.79 -7.31 -3.27
CA TRP A 66 11.94 -6.89 -4.38
C TRP A 66 10.56 -6.37 -3.94
N PHE A 67 10.20 -6.50 -2.64
CA PHE A 67 8.89 -6.13 -2.13
C PHE A 67 8.97 -4.93 -1.18
N PHE A 68 8.16 -3.93 -1.46
CA PHE A 68 8.06 -2.67 -0.72
C PHE A 68 6.61 -2.39 -0.39
N SER A 69 6.30 -1.80 0.75
CA SER A 69 4.94 -1.40 1.11
C SER A 69 4.94 -0.10 1.89
N VAL A 70 3.99 0.78 1.61
CA VAL A 70 3.64 1.85 2.54
C VAL A 70 2.84 1.28 3.71
N ARG A 71 2.77 2.01 4.83
CA ARG A 71 1.90 1.68 5.95
C ARG A 71 0.44 1.83 5.55
N GLY A 72 -0.38 0.82 5.86
CA GLY A 72 -1.82 0.91 5.83
C GLY A 72 -2.43 1.17 7.21
N ASN A 73 -3.70 1.49 7.25
CA ASN A 73 -4.40 1.69 8.52
C ASN A 73 -4.58 0.37 9.30
N HIS A 74 -4.58 -0.78 8.63
CA HIS A 74 -4.66 -2.08 9.30
C HIS A 74 -3.37 -2.41 10.06
N GLU A 75 -2.19 -2.13 9.50
CA GLU A 75 -0.94 -2.23 10.23
C GLU A 75 -0.91 -1.27 11.43
N ALA A 76 -1.40 -0.04 11.26
CA ALA A 76 -1.49 0.94 12.36
C ALA A 76 -2.42 0.47 13.48
N MET A 77 -3.58 -0.13 13.15
CA MET A 77 -4.48 -0.74 14.14
C MET A 77 -3.81 -1.89 14.88
N ALA A 78 -3.15 -2.79 14.16
CA ALA A 78 -2.47 -3.95 14.74
C ALA A 78 -1.35 -3.55 15.71
N VAL A 79 -0.49 -2.61 15.31
CA VAL A 79 0.59 -2.09 16.17
C VAL A 79 0.03 -1.43 17.43
N ASN A 80 -1.06 -0.66 17.33
CA ASN A 80 -1.71 -0.06 18.48
C ASN A 80 -2.35 -1.12 19.40
N ALA A 81 -2.97 -2.16 18.82
CA ALA A 81 -3.56 -3.25 19.56
C ALA A 81 -2.52 -4.05 20.35
N LEU A 82 -1.35 -4.34 19.79
CA LEU A 82 -0.24 -4.99 20.48
C LEU A 82 0.34 -4.14 21.62
N LYS A 83 0.17 -2.82 21.59
CA LYS A 83 0.49 -1.89 22.69
C LYS A 83 -0.64 -1.78 23.73
N GLY A 84 -1.66 -2.64 23.65
CA GLY A 84 -2.82 -2.65 24.57
C GLY A 84 -3.88 -1.58 24.27
N ARG A 85 -3.89 -0.98 23.07
CA ARG A 85 -4.83 0.06 22.68
C ARG A 85 -5.80 -0.46 21.64
N MET A 86 -7.11 -0.25 21.86
CA MET A 86 -8.16 -0.54 20.86
C MET A 86 -8.17 -1.98 20.32
N TRP A 87 -7.80 -2.98 21.14
CA TRP A 87 -7.76 -4.38 20.75
C TRP A 87 -9.06 -4.86 20.08
N ASN A 88 -10.22 -4.58 20.70
CA ASN A 88 -11.51 -4.98 20.16
C ASN A 88 -11.80 -4.35 18.80
N ASN A 89 -11.45 -3.09 18.62
CA ASN A 89 -11.61 -2.40 17.34
C ASN A 89 -10.83 -3.11 16.23
N TRP A 90 -9.56 -3.47 16.47
CA TRP A 90 -8.77 -4.22 15.49
C TRP A 90 -9.40 -5.59 15.19
N GLN A 91 -9.85 -6.33 16.22
CA GLN A 91 -10.50 -7.64 16.04
C GLN A 91 -11.77 -7.55 15.18
N GLU A 92 -12.56 -6.50 15.34
CA GLU A 92 -13.78 -6.23 14.56
C GLU A 92 -13.46 -5.85 13.10
N ASN A 93 -12.29 -5.27 12.85
CA ASN A 93 -11.83 -4.88 11.51
C ASN A 93 -11.06 -5.98 10.78
N GLY A 94 -10.99 -7.20 11.31
CA GLY A 94 -10.40 -8.35 10.63
C GLY A 94 -9.16 -8.94 11.30
N GLY A 95 -8.73 -8.40 12.44
CA GLY A 95 -7.53 -8.83 13.19
C GLY A 95 -7.64 -10.17 13.90
N ARG A 96 -8.78 -10.89 13.78
CA ARG A 96 -9.00 -12.18 14.51
C ARG A 96 -8.04 -13.30 14.14
N TRP A 97 -7.36 -13.19 13.01
CA TRP A 97 -6.34 -14.15 12.60
C TRP A 97 -5.25 -14.33 13.66
N VAL A 98 -4.88 -13.26 14.39
CA VAL A 98 -3.85 -13.26 15.45
C VAL A 98 -4.14 -14.25 16.57
N LEU A 99 -5.41 -14.59 16.81
CA LEU A 99 -5.81 -15.54 17.85
C LEU A 99 -5.39 -16.99 17.54
N LYS A 100 -4.98 -17.27 16.31
CA LYS A 100 -4.51 -18.58 15.85
C LYS A 100 -2.98 -18.64 15.74
N GLU A 101 -2.31 -17.53 15.97
CA GLU A 101 -0.87 -17.37 15.81
C GLU A 101 -0.16 -17.33 17.17
N ASN A 102 1.14 -17.55 17.16
CA ASN A 102 1.98 -17.39 18.35
C ASN A 102 2.22 -15.89 18.61
N PRO A 103 1.78 -15.31 19.75
CA PRO A 103 1.88 -13.88 19.99
C PRO A 103 3.30 -13.27 19.88
N PRO A 104 4.37 -13.91 20.38
CA PRO A 104 5.74 -13.45 20.17
C PRO A 104 6.12 -13.32 18.69
N ASP A 105 5.73 -14.29 17.84
CA ASP A 105 6.04 -14.27 16.41
C ASP A 105 5.28 -13.16 15.70
N VAL A 106 3.98 -13.00 15.99
CA VAL A 106 3.18 -11.88 15.46
C VAL A 106 3.83 -10.55 15.83
N SER A 107 4.16 -10.35 17.11
CA SER A 107 4.77 -9.11 17.58
C SER A 107 6.10 -8.83 16.87
N ARG A 108 6.95 -9.83 16.70
CA ARG A 108 8.24 -9.72 16.02
C ARG A 108 8.07 -9.35 14.57
N VAL A 109 7.28 -10.13 13.80
CA VAL A 109 7.11 -9.94 12.35
C VAL A 109 6.41 -8.62 12.04
N LEU A 110 5.34 -8.29 12.80
CA LEU A 110 4.62 -7.02 12.61
C LEU A 110 5.51 -5.81 12.93
N ASN A 111 6.32 -5.86 13.99
CA ASN A 111 7.22 -4.75 14.32
C ASN A 111 8.33 -4.60 13.27
N GLN A 112 8.89 -5.69 12.75
CA GLN A 112 9.87 -5.63 11.66
C GLN A 112 9.26 -4.99 10.41
N ALA A 113 8.11 -5.47 9.95
CA ALA A 113 7.40 -4.90 8.81
C ALA A 113 7.07 -3.43 9.02
N TRP A 114 6.52 -3.05 10.18
CA TRP A 114 6.20 -1.66 10.51
C TRP A 114 7.39 -0.72 10.45
N GLN A 115 8.57 -1.17 10.88
CA GLN A 115 9.80 -0.35 10.83
C GLN A 115 10.30 -0.17 9.39
N ALA A 116 10.09 -1.15 8.53
CA ALA A 116 10.47 -1.12 7.11
C ALA A 116 9.48 -0.34 6.23
N MET A 117 8.24 -0.13 6.70
CA MET A 117 7.20 0.56 5.93
C MET A 117 7.25 2.07 6.15
N PRO A 118 7.53 2.90 5.14
CA PRO A 118 7.33 4.35 5.21
C PRO A 118 5.84 4.71 5.08
N LEU A 119 5.49 5.99 5.27
CA LEU A 119 4.15 6.51 4.98
C LEU A 119 3.93 6.82 3.50
N ALA A 120 5.02 7.06 2.76
CA ALA A 120 4.99 7.32 1.33
C ALA A 120 6.25 6.84 0.64
N TYR A 121 6.11 6.38 -0.60
CA TYR A 121 7.21 6.26 -1.56
C TYR A 121 7.10 7.35 -2.63
N GLU A 122 8.25 7.86 -3.08
CA GLU A 122 8.40 8.64 -4.31
C GLU A 122 9.36 7.89 -5.22
N ILE A 123 8.91 7.49 -6.40
CA ILE A 123 9.64 6.60 -7.30
C ILE A 123 9.93 7.35 -8.59
N GLU A 124 11.20 7.43 -8.95
CA GLU A 124 11.60 7.92 -10.27
C GLU A 124 11.24 6.87 -11.33
N VAL A 125 10.62 7.32 -12.42
CA VAL A 125 10.26 6.50 -13.57
C VAL A 125 10.81 7.11 -14.86
N SER A 126 10.69 6.38 -15.98
CA SER A 126 11.22 6.81 -17.26
C SER A 126 10.74 8.21 -17.66
N GLY A 127 11.58 8.97 -18.34
CA GLY A 127 11.30 10.34 -18.80
C GLY A 127 11.40 11.42 -17.73
N GLY A 128 12.06 11.14 -16.59
CA GLY A 128 12.27 12.08 -15.49
C GLY A 128 10.99 12.39 -14.70
N ARG A 129 9.96 11.55 -14.85
CA ARG A 129 8.70 11.64 -14.10
C ARG A 129 8.80 10.95 -12.75
N ARG A 130 7.89 11.29 -11.82
CA ARG A 130 7.85 10.73 -10.47
C ARG A 130 6.44 10.25 -10.13
N VAL A 131 6.37 9.09 -9.52
CA VAL A 131 5.13 8.49 -9.01
C VAL A 131 5.20 8.41 -7.49
N GLY A 132 4.18 8.94 -6.82
CA GLY A 132 3.99 8.81 -5.39
C GLY A 132 3.13 7.59 -5.06
N ILE A 133 3.39 6.95 -3.91
CA ILE A 133 2.51 5.92 -3.34
C ILE A 133 2.22 6.29 -1.91
N VAL A 134 0.94 6.34 -1.55
CA VAL A 134 0.44 6.46 -0.17
C VAL A 134 -0.76 5.55 0.00
N HIS A 135 -1.12 5.23 1.26
CA HIS A 135 -2.21 4.28 1.47
C HIS A 135 -3.59 4.83 1.09
N ALA A 136 -3.98 6.00 1.62
CA ALA A 136 -5.35 6.50 1.47
C ALA A 136 -5.44 7.80 0.66
N ASN A 137 -5.36 8.95 1.30
CA ASN A 137 -5.60 10.24 0.63
C ASN A 137 -4.34 11.11 0.64
N PRO A 138 -3.75 11.42 -0.53
CA PRO A 138 -2.57 12.28 -0.59
C PRO A 138 -2.88 13.72 -0.15
N PRO A 139 -1.85 14.52 0.20
CA PRO A 139 -1.99 15.95 0.43
C PRO A 139 -2.28 16.71 -0.88
N ALA A 140 -2.58 18.00 -0.79
CA ALA A 140 -2.78 18.83 -1.98
C ALA A 140 -1.47 19.09 -2.73
N ARG A 141 -0.37 19.26 -2.00
CA ARG A 141 0.98 19.39 -2.53
C ARG A 141 1.85 18.25 -1.99
N TRP A 142 2.56 17.58 -2.88
CA TRP A 142 3.43 16.46 -2.51
C TRP A 142 4.51 16.85 -1.51
N SER A 143 4.99 18.09 -1.57
CA SER A 143 5.97 18.63 -0.63
C SER A 143 5.48 18.74 0.83
N GLU A 144 4.16 18.66 1.10
CA GLU A 144 3.65 18.59 2.47
C GLU A 144 4.13 17.33 3.22
N LEU A 145 4.59 16.32 2.49
CA LEU A 145 5.16 15.10 3.08
C LEU A 145 6.57 15.30 3.68
N ASP A 146 7.26 16.37 3.33
CA ASP A 146 8.57 16.70 3.92
C ASP A 146 8.40 17.20 5.37
N ASP A 147 7.24 17.79 5.70
CA ASP A 147 6.85 18.27 7.04
C ASP A 147 5.72 17.41 7.62
N MET A 148 6.03 16.14 7.95
CA MET A 148 5.06 15.18 8.43
C MET A 148 4.45 15.56 9.77
N THR A 149 3.16 15.91 9.77
CA THR A 149 2.36 16.18 10.97
C THR A 149 1.40 15.02 11.25
N GLU A 150 0.85 14.92 12.46
CA GLU A 150 -0.18 13.94 12.81
C GLU A 150 -1.43 14.06 11.92
N GLU A 151 -1.78 15.28 11.49
CA GLU A 151 -2.88 15.51 10.55
C GLU A 151 -2.58 14.91 9.18
N VAL A 152 -1.36 15.13 8.65
CA VAL A 152 -0.92 14.55 7.38
C VAL A 152 -0.90 13.03 7.48
N GLU A 153 -0.31 12.45 8.53
CA GLU A 153 -0.29 10.99 8.75
C GLU A 153 -1.71 10.41 8.80
N THR A 154 -2.61 11.02 9.57
CA THR A 154 -4.02 10.60 9.64
C THR A 154 -4.69 10.64 8.28
N ARG A 155 -4.42 11.66 7.48
CA ARG A 155 -4.94 11.79 6.11
C ARG A 155 -4.45 10.66 5.21
N LEU A 156 -3.14 10.37 5.27
CA LEU A 156 -2.52 9.31 4.47
C LEU A 156 -3.03 7.92 4.79
N LEU A 157 -3.44 7.67 6.05
CA LEU A 157 -3.85 6.34 6.50
C LEU A 157 -5.39 6.11 6.48
N TRP A 158 -6.20 7.17 6.61
CA TRP A 158 -7.63 6.99 6.93
C TRP A 158 -8.59 7.74 6.03
N SER A 159 -8.15 8.80 5.36
CA SER A 159 -9.07 9.70 4.69
C SER A 159 -9.60 9.13 3.37
N ARG A 160 -10.92 9.17 3.20
CA ARG A 160 -11.62 8.89 1.93
C ARG A 160 -12.18 10.15 1.29
N ARG A 161 -11.70 11.34 1.70
CA ARG A 161 -12.31 12.62 1.31
C ARG A 161 -12.34 12.77 -0.21
N ARG A 162 -11.20 12.65 -0.89
CA ARG A 162 -11.08 12.83 -2.34
C ARG A 162 -12.09 11.96 -3.09
N HIS A 163 -12.14 10.67 -2.77
CA HIS A 163 -13.08 9.75 -3.40
C HIS A 163 -14.56 10.12 -3.11
N LYS A 164 -14.88 10.41 -1.84
CA LYS A 164 -16.26 10.77 -1.43
C LYS A 164 -16.78 12.04 -2.09
N THR A 165 -15.90 13.00 -2.36
CA THR A 165 -16.26 14.29 -2.98
C THR A 165 -16.10 14.30 -4.49
N GLY A 166 -15.49 13.26 -5.08
CA GLY A 166 -15.14 13.24 -6.51
C GLY A 166 -14.11 14.30 -6.89
N ASP A 167 -13.20 14.66 -5.96
CA ASP A 167 -12.21 15.72 -6.16
C ASP A 167 -11.16 15.30 -7.20
N THR A 168 -11.16 15.97 -8.34
CA THR A 168 -10.23 15.75 -9.47
C THR A 168 -9.07 16.73 -9.50
N THR A 169 -8.89 17.57 -8.47
CA THR A 169 -7.76 18.51 -8.40
C THR A 169 -6.45 17.73 -8.37
N PRO A 170 -5.51 17.95 -9.29
CA PRO A 170 -4.22 17.25 -9.25
C PRO A 170 -3.45 17.54 -7.96
N VAL A 171 -2.72 16.54 -7.48
CA VAL A 171 -1.70 16.73 -6.44
C VAL A 171 -0.51 17.45 -7.08
N GLU A 172 -0.18 18.62 -6.53
CA GLU A 172 0.92 19.43 -7.07
C GLU A 172 2.28 18.83 -6.72
N GLY A 173 3.26 18.96 -7.62
CA GLY A 173 4.66 18.57 -7.40
C GLY A 173 4.96 17.09 -7.58
N ILE A 174 4.02 16.31 -8.13
CA ILE A 174 4.19 14.89 -8.49
C ILE A 174 3.37 14.59 -9.74
N ASP A 175 3.85 13.67 -10.61
CA ASP A 175 3.15 13.37 -11.86
C ASP A 175 1.91 12.49 -11.62
N ALA A 176 2.03 11.45 -10.81
CA ALA A 176 0.91 10.61 -10.39
C ALA A 176 1.04 10.21 -8.92
N VAL A 177 -0.10 9.89 -8.28
CA VAL A 177 -0.13 9.25 -6.95
C VAL A 177 -0.99 8.00 -7.02
N ILE A 178 -0.51 6.90 -6.44
CA ILE A 178 -1.24 5.63 -6.38
C ILE A 178 -1.71 5.41 -4.95
N VAL A 179 -2.95 4.99 -4.80
CA VAL A 179 -3.61 4.79 -3.50
C VAL A 179 -4.43 3.50 -3.44
N GLY A 180 -4.57 2.95 -2.23
CA GLY A 180 -5.46 1.86 -1.87
C GLY A 180 -6.64 2.30 -1.01
N HIS A 181 -6.91 1.56 0.08
CA HIS A 181 -7.83 1.90 1.17
C HIS A 181 -9.31 2.03 0.79
N THR A 182 -9.60 2.64 -0.33
CA THR A 182 -10.97 2.86 -0.80
C THR A 182 -11.26 1.89 -1.93
N VAL A 183 -12.10 0.90 -1.61
CA VAL A 183 -12.48 -0.13 -2.60
C VAL A 183 -13.23 0.48 -3.77
N VAL A 184 -12.75 0.23 -4.97
CA VAL A 184 -13.36 0.63 -6.24
C VAL A 184 -13.73 -0.59 -7.08
N GLY A 185 -14.72 -0.49 -7.94
CA GLY A 185 -15.16 -1.59 -8.79
C GLY A 185 -14.13 -2.00 -9.86
N SER A 186 -13.32 -1.04 -10.31
CA SER A 186 -12.17 -1.19 -11.19
C SER A 186 -11.20 -0.04 -10.94
N PRO A 187 -9.90 -0.19 -11.25
CA PRO A 187 -8.94 0.90 -11.11
C PRO A 187 -9.39 2.17 -11.82
N MET A 188 -9.32 3.32 -11.13
CA MET A 188 -9.83 4.59 -11.65
C MET A 188 -8.94 5.77 -11.28
N MET A 189 -9.09 6.88 -12.02
CA MET A 189 -8.37 8.14 -11.77
C MET A 189 -9.30 9.21 -11.21
N LEU A 190 -8.79 10.00 -10.24
CA LEU A 190 -9.36 11.30 -9.86
C LEU A 190 -8.24 12.35 -9.90
N GLY A 191 -8.24 13.18 -10.94
CA GLY A 191 -7.08 14.01 -11.28
C GLY A 191 -5.88 13.11 -11.60
N ASN A 192 -4.73 13.34 -10.96
CA ASN A 192 -3.55 12.49 -11.08
C ASN A 192 -3.44 11.41 -9.98
N VAL A 193 -4.55 11.06 -9.29
CA VAL A 193 -4.58 10.03 -8.23
C VAL A 193 -5.23 8.76 -8.76
N ARG A 194 -4.48 7.66 -8.80
CA ARG A 194 -4.89 6.32 -9.23
C ARG A 194 -5.33 5.49 -8.04
N TYR A 195 -6.59 5.06 -8.03
CA TYR A 195 -7.17 4.12 -7.05
C TYR A 195 -7.07 2.71 -7.58
N ILE A 196 -6.43 1.81 -6.83
CA ILE A 196 -6.17 0.42 -7.28
C ILE A 196 -6.66 -0.65 -6.29
N ASP A 197 -7.22 -0.28 -5.14
CA ASP A 197 -7.85 -1.26 -4.26
C ASP A 197 -9.16 -1.75 -4.88
N THR A 198 -9.16 -2.96 -5.40
CA THR A 198 -10.33 -3.62 -5.97
C THR A 198 -10.97 -4.63 -5.02
N GLY A 199 -10.57 -4.59 -3.74
CA GLY A 199 -11.16 -5.40 -2.67
C GLY A 199 -10.83 -6.88 -2.76
N ALA A 200 -9.55 -7.24 -2.91
CA ALA A 200 -9.07 -8.61 -3.15
C ALA A 200 -9.70 -9.65 -2.21
N TYR A 201 -9.81 -9.32 -0.94
CA TYR A 201 -10.35 -10.17 0.12
C TYR A 201 -11.81 -10.59 -0.13
N HIS A 202 -12.68 -9.74 -0.67
CA HIS A 202 -14.12 -10.06 -0.84
C HIS A 202 -14.57 -10.17 -2.30
N THR A 203 -13.95 -9.40 -3.21
CA THR A 203 -14.26 -9.45 -4.65
C THR A 203 -13.51 -10.54 -5.39
N ARG A 204 -12.44 -11.05 -4.79
CA ARG A 204 -11.48 -11.95 -5.42
C ARG A 204 -10.67 -11.30 -6.55
N ARG A 205 -10.67 -9.97 -6.66
CA ARG A 205 -9.90 -9.21 -7.65
C ARG A 205 -8.76 -8.49 -6.96
N LEU A 206 -7.53 -8.84 -7.28
CA LEU A 206 -6.33 -8.13 -6.88
C LEU A 206 -5.79 -7.38 -8.09
N THR A 207 -5.66 -6.06 -7.97
CA THR A 207 -5.04 -5.25 -9.01
C THR A 207 -3.54 -5.28 -8.82
N VAL A 208 -2.81 -5.67 -9.87
CA VAL A 208 -1.35 -5.51 -10.01
C VAL A 208 -1.12 -4.85 -11.35
N GLU A 209 -0.47 -3.67 -11.35
CA GLU A 209 -0.23 -2.86 -12.56
C GLU A 209 1.24 -2.47 -12.67
N PRO A 210 1.86 -2.49 -13.87
CA PRO A 210 3.14 -1.81 -14.10
C PRO A 210 3.01 -0.30 -13.89
N LEU A 211 3.99 0.36 -13.26
CA LEU A 211 3.97 1.80 -13.02
C LEU A 211 3.88 2.62 -14.32
N ASP A 212 4.49 2.14 -15.40
CA ASP A 212 4.43 2.80 -16.71
C ASP A 212 2.99 2.88 -17.25
N GLN A 213 2.14 1.89 -16.98
CA GLN A 213 0.74 1.91 -17.38
C GLN A 213 -0.07 2.95 -16.61
N VAL A 214 0.24 3.16 -15.33
CA VAL A 214 -0.43 4.21 -14.52
C VAL A 214 -0.19 5.57 -15.14
N LEU A 215 1.02 5.86 -15.58
CA LEU A 215 1.38 7.14 -16.22
C LEU A 215 0.80 7.30 -17.62
N ALA A 216 0.48 6.21 -18.31
CA ALA A 216 -0.20 6.25 -19.61
C ALA A 216 -1.70 6.60 -19.49
N CYS A 217 -2.26 6.57 -18.27
CA CYS A 217 -3.65 6.93 -17.99
C CYS A 217 -3.84 8.44 -17.69
N LEU A 218 -2.74 9.22 -17.59
CA LEU A 218 -2.75 10.68 -17.40
C LEU A 218 -2.92 11.40 -18.72
#